data_4954ffc9938a701c8f644137ae526f81
#
_entry.id   4954ffc9938a701c8f644137ae526f81
#
_cell.length_a   1.000
_cell.length_b   1.000
_cell.length_c   1.000
_cell.angle_alpha   90.00
_cell.angle_beta   90.00
_cell.angle_gamma   90.00
#
_symmetry.space_group_name_H-M   'P 1'
#
loop_
_entity.id
_entity.type
_entity.pdbx_description
1 polymer ?
#
loop_
_entity_poly.entity_id
_entity_poly.type
_entity_poly.pdbx_seq_one_letter_code
_entity_poly.pdbx_strand_id
1 'polypeptide(L)'
;MVRIEFGLTISSSVAHKSPAGTIYLDGAAQSEPFMDNERQIYNFDHHEGCLRPFTLSTCEQILVMIFKGLDLRDRGWNVFANDPDLDTIFAIWLLFNHIRLSRKDDATRRFLFALIRMEGIIDSHGLEFLEMSGFPQNLLEKTKSVIDHLRTEEVALKANDKWDKADYLEYAETILHKIDKIIYKTNDFTNFKGIKELSCKNITSDRIAVVVQSDMGIYEIEPYLHELYGSRLGLAILKKGSGAYTLRLMDVFMSGDLTRVYRELNFMDPSVKSRTDNNKWGGSADIGGSPRGVVTKLTPGKIVQACFYAFRKPTLAGYSRQFFFAAAITGIIVVLAEICRLRLFSESLFDWTGLNTLFVKTDFIFFIFLLIFTVFCLAAFPRGRFRRYGISFPAGRGWWTVLPVMILAAYAGGVYIPDRTTGFLKLYETVIYVFITIPLASELLFRGLGHGILTHRSEIQTAESHWFFSYANVAAAVLYAAFIAYLNFSPMAFQGHFQILPAVKAVFAAFAFGLAAGFVRERSQSIMPALLFHTIAVFSTIVALHAMA
;
A
#
# COMPACT_ATOMS: atom_id res chain seq x y z
N MET A 1 -8.93 -21.94 -14.92
CA MET A 1 -9.96 -22.99 -14.74
C MET A 1 -10.73 -22.63 -13.48
N VAL A 2 -12.05 -22.56 -13.55
CA VAL A 2 -12.94 -22.27 -12.40
C VAL A 2 -13.58 -23.60 -11.97
N ARG A 3 -13.50 -23.94 -10.69
CA ARG A 3 -14.17 -25.09 -10.08
C ARG A 3 -15.24 -24.57 -9.14
N ILE A 4 -16.37 -25.28 -9.04
CA ILE A 4 -17.49 -24.90 -8.21
C ILE A 4 -17.81 -26.04 -7.25
N GLU A 5 -18.06 -25.67 -6.00
CA GLU A 5 -18.54 -26.56 -4.95
C GLU A 5 -19.74 -25.91 -4.23
N PHE A 6 -20.81 -26.68 -4.03
CA PHE A 6 -22.01 -26.26 -3.30
C PHE A 6 -22.08 -26.90 -1.93
N GLY A 7 -22.92 -26.33 -1.07
CA GLY A 7 -23.20 -26.84 0.28
C GLY A 7 -22.11 -26.54 1.30
N LEU A 8 -21.20 -25.59 1.00
CA LEU A 8 -20.16 -25.16 1.92
C LEU A 8 -20.62 -23.93 2.71
N THR A 9 -20.47 -24.01 4.02
CA THR A 9 -20.61 -22.85 4.92
C THR A 9 -19.41 -22.83 5.87
N ILE A 10 -18.66 -21.74 5.86
CA ILE A 10 -17.45 -21.58 6.69
C ILE A 10 -17.50 -20.28 7.49
N SER A 11 -16.77 -20.26 8.61
CA SER A 11 -16.66 -19.04 9.41
C SER A 11 -15.75 -17.99 8.75
N SER A 12 -15.97 -16.71 9.06
CA SER A 12 -15.18 -15.58 8.61
C SER A 12 -13.68 -15.79 8.78
N SER A 13 -13.24 -16.29 9.93
CA SER A 13 -11.83 -16.52 10.24
C SER A 13 -11.16 -17.58 9.36
N VAL A 14 -11.92 -18.54 8.86
CA VAL A 14 -11.46 -19.57 7.92
C VAL A 14 -11.43 -19.00 6.51
N ALA A 15 -12.49 -18.27 6.11
CA ALA A 15 -12.58 -17.64 4.80
C ALA A 15 -11.37 -16.75 4.50
N HIS A 16 -10.99 -15.89 5.43
CA HIS A 16 -9.81 -14.99 5.28
C HIS A 16 -8.45 -15.73 5.22
N LYS A 17 -8.40 -17.02 5.58
CA LYS A 17 -7.17 -17.84 5.54
C LYS A 17 -7.12 -18.80 4.36
N SER A 18 -8.10 -18.76 3.49
CA SER A 18 -8.20 -19.63 2.33
C SER A 18 -7.02 -19.48 1.35
N PRO A 19 -6.76 -20.49 0.52
CA PRO A 19 -5.75 -20.38 -0.52
C PRO A 19 -6.07 -19.28 -1.52
N ALA A 20 -5.04 -18.72 -2.14
CA ALA A 20 -5.20 -17.73 -3.20
C ALA A 20 -5.99 -18.32 -4.39
N GLY A 21 -6.91 -17.53 -4.94
CA GLY A 21 -7.82 -17.97 -6.00
C GLY A 21 -9.12 -18.58 -5.46
N THR A 22 -9.59 -18.09 -4.31
CA THR A 22 -10.86 -18.52 -3.70
C THR A 22 -11.91 -17.43 -3.81
N ILE A 23 -13.11 -17.79 -4.23
CA ILE A 23 -14.30 -16.92 -4.26
C ILE A 23 -15.41 -17.60 -3.47
N TYR A 24 -15.99 -16.88 -2.55
CA TYR A 24 -17.20 -17.26 -1.82
C TYR A 24 -18.40 -16.50 -2.37
N LEU A 25 -19.52 -17.16 -2.51
CA LEU A 25 -20.77 -16.61 -3.01
C LEU A 25 -21.88 -16.91 -2.01
N ASP A 26 -22.74 -15.96 -1.79
CA ASP A 26 -24.08 -16.11 -1.24
C ASP A 26 -24.17 -16.99 0.01
N GLY A 27 -23.69 -16.50 1.12
CA GLY A 27 -23.72 -17.19 2.42
C GLY A 27 -22.73 -18.34 2.58
N ALA A 28 -21.86 -18.62 1.60
CA ALA A 28 -20.83 -19.65 1.74
C ALA A 28 -19.77 -19.28 2.78
N ALA A 29 -19.51 -18.00 2.99
CA ALA A 29 -18.69 -17.51 4.09
C ALA A 29 -19.55 -16.69 5.04
N GLN A 30 -19.57 -17.05 6.33
CA GLN A 30 -20.25 -16.27 7.37
C GLN A 30 -19.47 -15.00 7.70
N SER A 31 -19.46 -14.06 6.77
CA SER A 31 -18.68 -12.83 6.83
C SER A 31 -19.33 -11.74 5.98
N GLU A 32 -19.13 -10.49 6.36
CA GLU A 32 -19.42 -9.37 5.47
C GLU A 32 -18.69 -9.51 4.11
N PRO A 33 -19.18 -8.90 3.01
CA PRO A 33 -18.47 -8.88 1.73
C PRO A 33 -17.07 -8.34 1.88
N PHE A 34 -16.09 -9.03 1.30
CA PHE A 34 -14.71 -8.54 1.32
C PHE A 34 -13.95 -8.89 0.03
N MET A 35 -12.92 -8.12 -0.24
CA MET A 35 -12.00 -8.31 -1.34
C MET A 35 -10.55 -8.18 -0.86
N ASP A 36 -9.85 -9.31 -0.73
CA ASP A 36 -8.41 -9.34 -0.47
C ASP A 36 -7.66 -9.52 -1.79
N ASN A 37 -7.32 -8.41 -2.43
CA ASN A 37 -6.62 -8.41 -3.71
C ASN A 37 -5.14 -8.86 -3.59
N GLU A 38 -4.56 -8.84 -2.40
CA GLU A 38 -3.19 -9.32 -2.20
C GLU A 38 -3.15 -10.84 -2.15
N ARG A 39 -4.12 -11.43 -1.45
CA ARG A 39 -4.28 -12.87 -1.33
C ARG A 39 -5.15 -13.47 -2.43
N GLN A 40 -5.93 -12.62 -3.12
CA GLN A 40 -6.93 -13.03 -4.12
C GLN A 40 -7.97 -13.99 -3.52
N ILE A 41 -8.57 -13.54 -2.43
CA ILE A 41 -9.68 -14.21 -1.75
C ILE A 41 -10.83 -13.21 -1.71
N TYR A 42 -11.98 -13.60 -2.25
CA TYR A 42 -13.13 -12.72 -2.39
C TYR A 42 -14.38 -13.37 -1.78
N ASN A 43 -15.20 -12.54 -1.15
CA ASN A 43 -16.54 -12.92 -0.67
C ASN A 43 -17.55 -11.93 -1.25
N PHE A 44 -18.43 -12.42 -2.11
CA PHE A 44 -19.55 -11.66 -2.66
C PHE A 44 -20.84 -12.18 -2.03
N ASP A 45 -21.35 -11.41 -1.12
CA ASP A 45 -22.46 -11.79 -0.26
C ASP A 45 -23.30 -10.58 0.12
N HIS A 46 -24.52 -10.78 0.55
CA HIS A 46 -25.39 -9.73 1.07
C HIS A 46 -26.21 -10.20 2.30
N HIS A 47 -25.78 -11.29 2.93
CA HIS A 47 -26.43 -11.90 4.09
C HIS A 47 -25.77 -11.44 5.40
N GLU A 48 -24.59 -11.95 5.70
CA GLU A 48 -23.93 -11.75 6.98
C GLU A 48 -23.21 -10.39 7.03
N GLY A 49 -23.38 -9.67 8.14
CA GLY A 49 -22.71 -8.37 8.35
C GLY A 49 -23.21 -7.23 7.47
N CYS A 50 -24.26 -7.43 6.67
CA CYS A 50 -24.81 -6.45 5.75
C CYS A 50 -26.21 -5.97 6.15
N LEU A 51 -26.56 -4.77 5.73
CA LEU A 51 -27.94 -4.34 5.68
C LEU A 51 -28.52 -4.69 4.30
N ARG A 52 -29.16 -5.84 4.18
CA ARG A 52 -29.62 -6.43 2.91
C ARG A 52 -30.34 -5.42 1.98
N PRO A 53 -31.23 -4.52 2.46
CA PRO A 53 -31.88 -3.53 1.61
C PRO A 53 -30.95 -2.49 0.96
N PHE A 54 -29.71 -2.35 1.46
CA PHE A 54 -28.71 -1.39 0.97
C PHE A 54 -27.51 -2.06 0.32
N THR A 55 -27.44 -3.40 0.32
CA THR A 55 -26.36 -4.16 -0.29
C THR A 55 -26.83 -4.78 -1.60
N LEU A 56 -26.00 -4.70 -2.64
CA LEU A 56 -26.30 -5.38 -3.90
C LEU A 56 -26.35 -6.89 -3.68
N SER A 57 -27.24 -7.61 -4.38
CA SER A 57 -27.27 -9.06 -4.38
C SER A 57 -25.96 -9.64 -4.93
N THR A 58 -25.71 -10.92 -4.70
CA THR A 58 -24.46 -11.60 -5.10
C THR A 58 -24.22 -11.49 -6.61
N CYS A 59 -25.23 -11.72 -7.45
CA CYS A 59 -25.07 -11.59 -8.90
C CYS A 59 -24.84 -10.14 -9.35
N GLU A 60 -25.44 -9.16 -8.69
CA GLU A 60 -25.20 -7.74 -8.97
C GLU A 60 -23.77 -7.34 -8.62
N GLN A 61 -23.26 -7.79 -7.47
CA GLN A 61 -21.87 -7.55 -7.07
C GLN A 61 -20.89 -8.10 -8.10
N ILE A 62 -21.07 -9.34 -8.54
CA ILE A 62 -20.24 -9.97 -9.59
C ILE A 62 -20.31 -9.20 -10.89
N LEU A 63 -21.50 -8.80 -11.33
CA LEU A 63 -21.65 -8.00 -12.56
C LEU A 63 -20.86 -6.70 -12.48
N VAL A 64 -20.97 -5.97 -11.37
CA VAL A 64 -20.20 -4.74 -11.14
C VAL A 64 -18.69 -5.04 -11.16
N MET A 65 -18.25 -6.12 -10.53
CA MET A 65 -16.83 -6.46 -10.47
C MET A 65 -16.26 -6.84 -11.85
N ILE A 66 -17.02 -7.53 -12.69
CA ILE A 66 -16.60 -7.82 -14.08
C ILE A 66 -16.36 -6.51 -14.85
N PHE A 67 -17.26 -5.54 -14.71
CA PHE A 67 -17.08 -4.21 -15.35
C PHE A 67 -15.97 -3.38 -14.70
N LYS A 68 -15.56 -3.72 -13.49
CA LYS A 68 -14.43 -3.11 -12.77
C LYS A 68 -13.11 -3.85 -12.95
N GLY A 69 -13.07 -4.88 -13.82
CA GLY A 69 -11.83 -5.52 -14.23
C GLY A 69 -11.57 -6.89 -13.61
N LEU A 70 -12.59 -7.56 -13.05
CA LEU A 70 -12.46 -8.94 -12.60
C LEU A 70 -12.00 -9.83 -13.75
N ASP A 71 -10.82 -10.42 -13.62
CA ASP A 71 -10.22 -11.31 -14.60
C ASP A 71 -9.73 -12.59 -13.92
N LEU A 72 -10.37 -13.71 -14.27
CA LEU A 72 -10.09 -15.02 -13.68
C LEU A 72 -9.16 -15.89 -14.54
N ARG A 73 -8.43 -15.29 -15.51
CA ARG A 73 -7.58 -16.06 -16.44
C ARG A 73 -6.21 -16.41 -15.89
N ASP A 74 -5.75 -15.69 -14.88
CA ASP A 74 -4.39 -15.73 -14.35
C ASP A 74 -4.04 -17.05 -13.64
N ARG A 75 -5.07 -17.78 -13.16
CA ARG A 75 -4.91 -19.01 -12.37
C ARG A 75 -6.15 -19.91 -12.37
N GLY A 76 -6.08 -21.00 -11.62
CA GLY A 76 -7.26 -21.76 -11.20
C GLY A 76 -8.00 -21.07 -10.07
N TRP A 77 -9.31 -21.01 -10.14
CA TRP A 77 -10.19 -20.43 -9.13
C TRP A 77 -11.13 -21.48 -8.57
N ASN A 78 -11.28 -21.49 -7.26
CA ASN A 78 -12.27 -22.29 -6.56
C ASN A 78 -13.40 -21.36 -6.11
N VAL A 79 -14.61 -21.68 -6.53
CA VAL A 79 -15.83 -20.93 -6.21
C VAL A 79 -16.68 -21.80 -5.29
N PHE A 80 -16.99 -21.30 -4.13
CA PHE A 80 -17.82 -21.96 -3.13
C PHE A 80 -19.12 -21.21 -2.99
N ALA A 81 -20.23 -21.95 -2.99
CA ALA A 81 -21.57 -21.42 -2.77
C ALA A 81 -22.31 -22.30 -1.78
N ASN A 82 -23.25 -21.71 -1.05
CA ASN A 82 -24.07 -22.48 -0.13
C ASN A 82 -25.17 -23.26 -0.88
N ASP A 83 -25.98 -22.55 -1.65
CA ASP A 83 -27.17 -23.00 -2.31
C ASP A 83 -27.16 -22.54 -3.78
N PRO A 84 -27.57 -23.36 -4.76
CA PRO A 84 -27.69 -22.97 -6.15
C PRO A 84 -29.01 -22.25 -6.46
N ASP A 85 -29.38 -21.26 -5.68
CA ASP A 85 -30.53 -20.43 -6.04
C ASP A 85 -30.23 -19.58 -7.29
N LEU A 86 -31.20 -18.85 -7.80
CA LEU A 86 -31.02 -18.15 -9.07
C LEU A 86 -30.03 -16.99 -8.97
N ASP A 87 -29.90 -16.31 -7.82
CA ASP A 87 -28.91 -15.27 -7.60
C ASP A 87 -27.49 -15.85 -7.67
N THR A 88 -27.23 -16.93 -6.95
CA THR A 88 -25.98 -17.68 -6.99
C THR A 88 -25.66 -18.21 -8.39
N ILE A 89 -26.63 -18.79 -9.11
CA ILE A 89 -26.41 -19.30 -10.49
C ILE A 89 -26.07 -18.16 -11.45
N PHE A 90 -26.73 -17.02 -11.37
CA PHE A 90 -26.35 -15.85 -12.17
C PHE A 90 -24.96 -15.36 -11.84
N ALA A 91 -24.58 -15.34 -10.57
CA ALA A 91 -23.20 -14.99 -10.17
C ALA A 91 -22.17 -15.93 -10.81
N ILE A 92 -22.40 -17.23 -10.75
CA ILE A 92 -21.55 -18.27 -11.36
C ILE A 92 -21.51 -18.10 -12.87
N TRP A 93 -22.67 -17.91 -13.53
CA TRP A 93 -22.74 -17.70 -14.97
C TRP A 93 -21.94 -16.48 -15.42
N LEU A 94 -22.05 -15.39 -14.65
CA LEU A 94 -21.27 -14.17 -14.90
C LEU A 94 -19.78 -14.41 -14.76
N LEU A 95 -19.32 -15.14 -13.73
CA LEU A 95 -17.91 -15.51 -13.55
C LEU A 95 -17.38 -16.34 -14.73
N PHE A 96 -18.13 -17.31 -15.24
CA PHE A 96 -17.74 -18.09 -16.41
C PHE A 96 -17.69 -17.26 -17.69
N ASN A 97 -18.53 -16.25 -17.80
CA ASN A 97 -18.67 -15.43 -19.01
C ASN A 97 -17.95 -14.08 -18.94
N HIS A 98 -17.16 -13.80 -17.91
CA HIS A 98 -16.57 -12.49 -17.64
C HIS A 98 -15.81 -11.91 -18.86
N ILE A 99 -15.07 -12.74 -19.61
CA ILE A 99 -14.34 -12.32 -20.82
C ILE A 99 -15.32 -11.99 -21.97
N ARG A 100 -16.36 -12.80 -22.11
CA ARG A 100 -17.33 -12.65 -23.20
C ARG A 100 -18.22 -11.43 -23.01
N LEU A 101 -18.58 -11.13 -21.76
CA LEU A 101 -19.44 -9.99 -21.41
C LEU A 101 -18.79 -8.64 -21.70
N SER A 102 -17.48 -8.53 -21.55
CA SER A 102 -16.73 -7.32 -21.87
C SER A 102 -16.77 -6.96 -23.37
N ARG A 103 -17.17 -7.90 -24.24
CA ARG A 103 -17.20 -7.77 -25.71
C ARG A 103 -18.61 -7.75 -26.30
N LYS A 104 -19.68 -7.69 -25.48
CA LYS A 104 -21.05 -7.73 -25.97
C LYS A 104 -21.57 -6.35 -26.39
N ASP A 105 -22.51 -6.39 -27.35
CA ASP A 105 -23.24 -5.21 -27.81
C ASP A 105 -24.10 -4.57 -26.71
N ASP A 106 -24.47 -3.32 -26.91
CA ASP A 106 -25.25 -2.56 -25.93
C ASP A 106 -26.64 -3.14 -25.68
N ALA A 107 -27.29 -3.76 -26.67
CA ALA A 107 -28.62 -4.32 -26.51
C ALA A 107 -28.59 -5.54 -25.58
N THR A 108 -27.61 -6.44 -25.78
CA THR A 108 -27.38 -7.61 -24.93
C THR A 108 -27.01 -7.18 -23.52
N ARG A 109 -26.14 -6.15 -23.37
CA ARG A 109 -25.78 -5.61 -22.05
C ARG A 109 -26.98 -5.03 -21.31
N ARG A 110 -27.80 -4.21 -21.98
CA ARG A 110 -29.01 -3.63 -21.35
C ARG A 110 -29.97 -4.69 -20.88
N PHE A 111 -30.16 -5.73 -21.69
CA PHE A 111 -31.02 -6.84 -21.30
C PHE A 111 -30.46 -7.63 -20.12
N LEU A 112 -29.16 -7.94 -20.15
CA LEU A 112 -28.47 -8.62 -19.06
C LEU A 112 -28.51 -7.79 -17.76
N PHE A 113 -28.26 -6.50 -17.84
CA PHE A 113 -28.35 -5.61 -16.67
C PHE A 113 -29.75 -5.59 -16.07
N ALA A 114 -30.78 -5.51 -16.91
CA ALA A 114 -32.14 -5.56 -16.44
C ALA A 114 -32.47 -6.91 -15.79
N LEU A 115 -31.98 -8.01 -16.34
CA LEU A 115 -32.20 -9.37 -15.83
C LEU A 115 -31.52 -9.53 -14.46
N ILE A 116 -30.24 -9.19 -14.35
CA ILE A 116 -29.49 -9.27 -13.09
C ILE A 116 -30.06 -8.33 -12.03
N ARG A 117 -30.37 -7.08 -12.41
CA ARG A 117 -30.97 -6.11 -11.49
C ARG A 117 -32.35 -6.57 -10.98
N MET A 118 -33.14 -7.16 -11.84
CA MET A 118 -34.45 -7.68 -11.46
C MET A 118 -34.32 -8.84 -10.48
N GLU A 119 -33.41 -9.79 -10.74
CA GLU A 119 -33.15 -10.88 -9.80
C GLU A 119 -32.67 -10.35 -8.47
N GLY A 120 -31.73 -9.41 -8.46
CA GLY A 120 -31.25 -8.78 -7.25
C GLY A 120 -32.32 -8.07 -6.44
N ILE A 121 -33.28 -7.40 -7.10
CA ILE A 121 -34.44 -6.79 -6.43
C ILE A 121 -35.35 -7.88 -5.82
N ILE A 122 -35.64 -8.93 -6.58
CA ILE A 122 -36.49 -10.03 -6.10
C ILE A 122 -35.87 -10.71 -4.88
N ASP A 123 -34.58 -10.98 -4.97
CA ASP A 123 -33.87 -11.68 -3.90
C ASP A 123 -33.71 -10.81 -2.63
N SER A 124 -33.31 -9.55 -2.80
CA SER A 124 -33.02 -8.67 -1.64
C SER A 124 -34.26 -8.01 -1.05
N HIS A 125 -35.32 -7.74 -1.86
CA HIS A 125 -36.45 -6.92 -1.46
C HIS A 125 -37.81 -7.58 -1.71
N GLY A 126 -37.88 -8.66 -2.50
CA GLY A 126 -39.13 -9.33 -2.91
C GLY A 126 -39.76 -8.67 -4.16
N LEU A 127 -40.79 -9.38 -4.68
CA LEU A 127 -41.46 -8.99 -5.92
C LEU A 127 -42.16 -7.61 -5.85
N GLU A 128 -42.53 -7.16 -4.66
CA GLU A 128 -43.24 -5.92 -4.44
C GLU A 128 -42.44 -4.69 -4.87
N PHE A 129 -41.11 -4.76 -4.78
CA PHE A 129 -40.23 -3.66 -5.16
C PHE A 129 -39.93 -3.57 -6.66
N LEU A 130 -40.38 -4.51 -7.48
CA LEU A 130 -40.19 -4.45 -8.94
C LEU A 130 -40.88 -3.26 -9.57
N GLU A 131 -42.04 -2.84 -9.06
CA GLU A 131 -42.77 -1.68 -9.54
C GLU A 131 -42.00 -0.37 -9.29
N MET A 132 -41.18 -0.33 -8.24
CA MET A 132 -40.35 0.82 -7.87
C MET A 132 -39.00 0.84 -8.63
N SER A 133 -38.68 -0.18 -9.42
CA SER A 133 -37.40 -0.31 -10.12
C SER A 133 -37.17 0.75 -11.20
N GLY A 134 -38.23 1.40 -11.69
CA GLY A 134 -38.17 2.38 -12.77
C GLY A 134 -37.90 1.76 -14.16
N PHE A 135 -37.95 0.44 -14.30
CA PHE A 135 -37.80 -0.21 -15.60
C PHE A 135 -38.97 0.12 -16.52
N PRO A 136 -38.74 0.33 -17.83
CA PRO A 136 -39.78 0.39 -18.82
C PRO A 136 -40.64 -0.89 -18.78
N GLN A 137 -41.97 -0.74 -18.87
CA GLN A 137 -42.93 -1.83 -18.69
C GLN A 137 -42.64 -3.04 -19.60
N ASN A 138 -42.31 -2.80 -20.87
CA ASN A 138 -41.97 -3.86 -21.82
C ASN A 138 -40.68 -4.63 -21.44
N LEU A 139 -39.71 -3.95 -20.82
CA LEU A 139 -38.49 -4.60 -20.33
C LEU A 139 -38.77 -5.39 -19.06
N LEU A 140 -39.60 -4.83 -18.16
CA LEU A 140 -40.02 -5.48 -16.94
C LEU A 140 -40.75 -6.81 -17.23
N GLU A 141 -41.74 -6.81 -18.11
CA GLU A 141 -42.49 -8.01 -18.49
C GLU A 141 -41.61 -9.07 -19.14
N LYS A 142 -40.71 -8.65 -20.03
CA LYS A 142 -39.79 -9.56 -20.71
C LYS A 142 -38.81 -10.22 -19.73
N THR A 143 -38.19 -9.43 -18.85
CA THR A 143 -37.21 -9.97 -17.88
C THR A 143 -37.87 -10.81 -16.82
N LYS A 144 -39.08 -10.41 -16.34
CA LYS A 144 -39.85 -11.21 -15.42
C LYS A 144 -40.20 -12.60 -15.99
N SER A 145 -40.70 -12.65 -17.24
CA SER A 145 -40.99 -13.90 -17.92
C SER A 145 -39.76 -14.83 -18.02
N VAL A 146 -38.57 -14.27 -18.19
CA VAL A 146 -37.32 -15.05 -18.21
C VAL A 146 -36.96 -15.58 -16.82
N ILE A 147 -37.07 -14.76 -15.79
CA ILE A 147 -36.80 -15.18 -14.40
C ILE A 147 -37.79 -16.26 -13.97
N ASP A 148 -39.07 -16.05 -14.21
CA ASP A 148 -40.12 -17.05 -13.91
C ASP A 148 -39.84 -18.40 -14.59
N HIS A 149 -39.39 -18.34 -15.87
CA HIS A 149 -39.01 -19.57 -16.60
C HIS A 149 -37.78 -20.26 -15.99
N LEU A 150 -36.77 -19.51 -15.57
CA LEU A 150 -35.56 -20.06 -14.95
C LEU A 150 -35.85 -20.66 -13.56
N ARG A 151 -36.73 -20.02 -12.77
CA ARG A 151 -37.14 -20.47 -11.42
C ARG A 151 -38.12 -21.63 -11.40
N THR A 152 -38.72 -22.00 -12.54
CA THR A 152 -39.77 -23.02 -12.59
C THR A 152 -39.38 -24.33 -11.90
N GLU A 153 -38.15 -24.78 -12.12
CA GLU A 153 -37.63 -26.05 -11.58
C GLU A 153 -37.31 -25.93 -10.09
N GLU A 154 -36.71 -24.82 -9.65
CA GLU A 154 -36.44 -24.50 -8.24
C GLU A 154 -37.73 -24.48 -7.44
N VAL A 155 -38.72 -23.74 -7.90
CA VAL A 155 -40.04 -23.65 -7.25
C VAL A 155 -40.70 -25.03 -7.14
N ALA A 156 -40.61 -25.84 -8.19
CA ALA A 156 -41.15 -27.20 -8.17
C ALA A 156 -40.43 -28.13 -7.18
N LEU A 157 -39.10 -28.03 -7.09
CA LEU A 157 -38.30 -28.82 -6.15
C LEU A 157 -38.58 -28.40 -4.69
N LYS A 158 -38.63 -27.09 -4.43
CA LYS A 158 -38.95 -26.54 -3.08
C LYS A 158 -40.38 -26.88 -2.66
N ALA A 159 -41.34 -26.77 -3.57
CA ALA A 159 -42.76 -27.12 -3.27
C ALA A 159 -42.96 -28.60 -2.96
N ASN A 160 -42.07 -29.48 -3.38
CA ASN A 160 -42.15 -30.93 -3.14
C ASN A 160 -41.17 -31.42 -2.05
N ASP A 161 -40.55 -30.54 -1.28
CA ASP A 161 -39.52 -30.85 -0.26
C ASP A 161 -38.35 -31.70 -0.80
N LYS A 162 -38.01 -31.50 -2.05
CA LYS A 162 -36.92 -32.21 -2.74
C LYS A 162 -35.67 -31.38 -2.93
N TRP A 163 -35.67 -30.11 -2.55
CA TRP A 163 -34.56 -29.20 -2.76
C TRP A 163 -33.27 -29.69 -2.10
N ASP A 164 -33.31 -30.02 -0.83
CA ASP A 164 -32.15 -30.49 -0.06
C ASP A 164 -31.59 -31.86 -0.52
N LYS A 165 -32.34 -32.56 -1.39
CA LYS A 165 -31.97 -33.87 -1.94
C LYS A 165 -31.56 -33.79 -3.41
N ALA A 166 -31.64 -32.59 -4.01
CA ALA A 166 -31.29 -32.39 -5.41
C ALA A 166 -29.76 -32.46 -5.59
N ASP A 167 -29.32 -32.93 -6.75
CA ASP A 167 -27.92 -32.76 -7.17
C ASP A 167 -27.75 -31.30 -7.60
N TYR A 168 -27.13 -30.53 -6.74
CA TYR A 168 -26.94 -29.10 -6.93
C TYR A 168 -26.07 -28.77 -8.16
N LEU A 169 -25.11 -29.66 -8.49
CA LEU A 169 -24.26 -29.45 -9.69
C LEU A 169 -25.07 -29.71 -10.98
N GLU A 170 -25.82 -30.77 -11.06
CA GLU A 170 -26.67 -31.09 -12.21
C GLU A 170 -27.74 -30.02 -12.44
N TYR A 171 -28.38 -29.57 -11.34
CA TYR A 171 -29.36 -28.50 -11.37
C TYR A 171 -28.73 -27.20 -11.90
N ALA A 172 -27.61 -26.77 -11.30
CA ALA A 172 -26.90 -25.55 -11.71
C ALA A 172 -26.48 -25.61 -13.18
N GLU A 173 -25.92 -26.73 -13.63
CA GLU A 173 -25.53 -26.91 -15.05
C GLU A 173 -26.73 -26.75 -15.99
N THR A 174 -27.87 -27.30 -15.64
CA THR A 174 -29.10 -27.16 -16.40
C THR A 174 -29.55 -25.71 -16.55
N ILE A 175 -29.54 -24.95 -15.46
CA ILE A 175 -29.93 -23.53 -15.49
C ILE A 175 -28.89 -22.68 -16.21
N LEU A 176 -27.59 -22.92 -16.00
CA LEU A 176 -26.52 -22.24 -16.73
C LEU A 176 -26.66 -22.38 -18.25
N HIS A 177 -26.99 -23.58 -18.74
CA HIS A 177 -27.28 -23.81 -20.15
C HIS A 177 -28.53 -23.08 -20.66
N LYS A 178 -29.58 -22.96 -19.81
CA LYS A 178 -30.76 -22.15 -20.17
C LYS A 178 -30.41 -20.67 -20.30
N ILE A 179 -29.60 -20.13 -19.38
CA ILE A 179 -29.14 -18.73 -19.42
C ILE A 179 -28.28 -18.49 -20.69
N ASP A 180 -27.37 -19.38 -21.01
CA ASP A 180 -26.55 -19.29 -22.25
C ASP A 180 -27.42 -19.16 -23.50
N LYS A 181 -28.45 -19.99 -23.64
CA LYS A 181 -29.38 -19.93 -24.78
C LYS A 181 -30.17 -18.63 -24.86
N ILE A 182 -30.48 -18.02 -23.71
CA ILE A 182 -31.21 -16.76 -23.66
C ILE A 182 -30.34 -15.58 -24.04
N ILE A 183 -29.10 -15.54 -23.53
CA ILE A 183 -28.21 -14.36 -23.66
C ILE A 183 -27.48 -14.33 -25.01
N TYR A 184 -27.08 -15.47 -25.59
CA TYR A 184 -26.23 -15.49 -26.77
C TYR A 184 -26.97 -15.53 -28.10
N LYS A 185 -28.23 -15.08 -28.16
CA LYS A 185 -29.05 -15.16 -29.39
C LYS A 185 -28.79 -14.08 -30.44
N THR A 186 -28.05 -13.00 -30.20
CA THR A 186 -27.92 -11.87 -31.16
C THR A 186 -26.53 -11.24 -31.19
N ASN A 187 -26.06 -10.92 -32.42
CA ASN A 187 -24.82 -10.19 -32.72
C ASN A 187 -25.15 -8.82 -33.32
N ASP A 188 -24.60 -7.72 -32.75
CA ASP A 188 -24.37 -6.48 -33.50
C ASP A 188 -23.44 -5.53 -32.72
N PHE A 189 -22.42 -4.97 -33.40
CA PHE A 189 -21.43 -4.04 -32.85
C PHE A 189 -21.54 -2.67 -33.50
N THR A 190 -21.46 -1.61 -32.70
CA THR A 190 -21.32 -0.23 -33.16
C THR A 190 -20.02 0.42 -32.67
N ASN A 191 -19.30 1.08 -33.60
CA ASN A 191 -18.06 1.79 -33.32
C ASN A 191 -18.31 3.19 -32.76
N PHE A 192 -17.56 3.62 -31.73
CA PHE A 192 -17.64 4.94 -31.15
C PHE A 192 -16.60 5.91 -31.73
N LYS A 193 -17.06 7.13 -32.10
CA LYS A 193 -16.21 8.25 -32.55
C LYS A 193 -16.26 9.39 -31.52
N GLY A 194 -15.13 9.86 -31.05
CA GLY A 194 -15.07 11.03 -30.15
C GLY A 194 -14.13 10.92 -28.94
N ILE A 195 -13.38 9.81 -28.84
CA ILE A 195 -12.33 9.63 -27.83
C ILE A 195 -10.97 9.79 -28.50
N LYS A 196 -10.17 10.74 -28.00
CA LYS A 196 -8.78 10.93 -28.42
C LYS A 196 -7.82 10.46 -27.34
N GLU A 197 -7.04 9.43 -27.61
CA GLU A 197 -5.94 9.04 -26.73
C GLU A 197 -4.83 10.11 -26.74
N LEU A 198 -4.42 10.57 -25.56
CA LEU A 198 -3.33 11.54 -25.39
C LEU A 198 -2.04 10.88 -24.90
N SER A 199 -2.16 9.83 -24.09
CA SER A 199 -1.02 9.09 -23.56
C SER A 199 -1.49 7.79 -22.94
N CYS A 200 -0.69 6.72 -23.11
CA CYS A 200 -0.93 5.40 -22.54
C CYS A 200 0.39 4.84 -21.98
N LYS A 201 0.32 4.12 -20.85
CA LYS A 201 1.49 3.46 -20.24
C LYS A 201 1.09 2.25 -19.43
N ASN A 202 1.91 1.19 -19.50
CA ASN A 202 1.78 0.06 -18.59
C ASN A 202 2.06 0.51 -17.15
N ILE A 203 1.17 0.21 -16.23
CA ILE A 203 1.28 0.49 -14.80
C ILE A 203 1.64 -0.76 -14.00
N THR A 204 1.21 -1.93 -14.49
CA THR A 204 1.65 -3.26 -14.04
C THR A 204 2.07 -4.07 -15.26
N SER A 205 2.37 -5.37 -15.08
CA SER A 205 2.69 -6.30 -16.19
C SER A 205 1.57 -6.42 -17.24
N ASP A 206 0.33 -6.31 -16.79
CA ASP A 206 -0.89 -6.63 -17.54
C ASP A 206 -1.91 -5.47 -17.59
N ARG A 207 -1.70 -4.39 -16.87
CA ARG A 207 -2.61 -3.24 -16.82
C ARG A 207 -1.97 -1.95 -17.30
N ILE A 208 -2.80 -1.11 -17.94
CA ILE A 208 -2.42 0.21 -18.48
C ILE A 208 -3.19 1.32 -17.77
N ALA A 209 -2.57 2.49 -17.71
CA ALA A 209 -3.24 3.76 -17.50
C ALA A 209 -3.31 4.52 -18.82
N VAL A 210 -4.47 5.05 -19.14
CA VAL A 210 -4.71 5.81 -20.37
C VAL A 210 -5.24 7.19 -20.04
N VAL A 211 -4.68 8.22 -20.69
CA VAL A 211 -5.22 9.59 -20.68
C VAL A 211 -5.92 9.82 -22.00
N VAL A 212 -7.18 10.13 -21.93
CA VAL A 212 -8.02 10.43 -23.09
C VAL A 212 -8.62 11.81 -22.99
N GLN A 213 -8.95 12.40 -24.13
CA GLN A 213 -9.72 13.63 -24.23
C GLN A 213 -11.07 13.31 -24.89
N SER A 214 -12.15 13.76 -24.24
CA SER A 214 -13.52 13.65 -24.76
C SER A 214 -14.39 14.73 -24.14
N ASP A 215 -15.44 15.11 -24.83
CA ASP A 215 -16.47 16.02 -24.32
C ASP A 215 -17.48 15.31 -23.42
N MET A 216 -17.51 13.98 -23.48
CA MET A 216 -18.38 13.12 -22.66
C MET A 216 -17.88 13.00 -21.22
N GLY A 217 -18.76 12.58 -20.32
CA GLY A 217 -18.40 12.29 -18.92
C GLY A 217 -17.59 11.00 -18.78
N ILE A 218 -16.87 10.86 -17.64
CA ILE A 218 -16.03 9.67 -17.38
C ILE A 218 -16.84 8.37 -17.38
N TYR A 219 -18.08 8.41 -16.89
CA TYR A 219 -19.00 7.26 -16.86
C TYR A 219 -19.53 6.91 -18.26
N GLU A 220 -19.70 7.91 -19.12
CA GLU A 220 -20.19 7.72 -20.48
C GLU A 220 -19.12 7.08 -21.38
N ILE A 221 -17.84 7.42 -21.19
CA ILE A 221 -16.74 6.87 -21.97
C ILE A 221 -16.25 5.51 -21.46
N GLU A 222 -16.61 5.11 -20.23
CA GLU A 222 -16.15 3.88 -19.59
C GLU A 222 -16.41 2.63 -20.46
N PRO A 223 -17.61 2.38 -21.03
CA PRO A 223 -17.86 1.23 -21.88
C PRO A 223 -16.97 1.20 -23.13
N TYR A 224 -16.75 2.36 -23.75
CA TYR A 224 -15.92 2.47 -24.95
C TYR A 224 -14.44 2.26 -24.68
N LEU A 225 -13.95 2.69 -23.50
CA LEU A 225 -12.59 2.42 -23.08
C LEU A 225 -12.37 0.92 -22.80
N HIS A 226 -13.37 0.24 -22.24
CA HIS A 226 -13.33 -1.21 -22.08
C HIS A 226 -13.34 -1.94 -23.44
N GLU A 227 -14.06 -1.43 -24.42
CA GLU A 227 -14.02 -1.97 -25.79
C GLU A 227 -12.64 -1.81 -26.43
N LEU A 228 -12.03 -0.61 -26.30
CA LEU A 228 -10.74 -0.28 -26.90
C LEU A 228 -9.56 -1.04 -26.27
N TYR A 229 -9.54 -1.15 -24.94
CA TYR A 229 -8.38 -1.65 -24.21
C TYR A 229 -8.61 -3.00 -23.54
N GLY A 230 -9.86 -3.46 -23.47
CA GLY A 230 -10.26 -4.74 -22.85
C GLY A 230 -9.82 -4.86 -21.40
N SER A 231 -9.43 -6.06 -21.00
CA SER A 231 -8.95 -6.40 -19.66
C SER A 231 -7.63 -5.71 -19.27
N ARG A 232 -6.95 -5.06 -20.21
CA ARG A 232 -5.73 -4.31 -19.91
C ARG A 232 -6.00 -2.95 -19.26
N LEU A 233 -7.22 -2.46 -19.31
CA LEU A 233 -7.58 -1.14 -18.77
C LEU A 233 -7.60 -1.17 -17.24
N GLY A 234 -6.57 -0.61 -16.60
CA GLY A 234 -6.51 -0.47 -15.14
C GLY A 234 -6.99 0.89 -14.65
N LEU A 235 -6.62 1.95 -15.37
CA LEU A 235 -6.93 3.34 -15.03
C LEU A 235 -7.33 4.14 -16.25
N ALA A 236 -8.43 4.88 -16.15
CA ALA A 236 -8.85 5.88 -17.13
C ALA A 236 -8.69 7.29 -16.55
N ILE A 237 -8.10 8.18 -17.34
CA ILE A 237 -7.93 9.59 -17.00
C ILE A 237 -8.53 10.42 -18.13
N LEU A 238 -9.65 11.09 -17.85
CA LEU A 238 -10.33 11.96 -18.78
C LEU A 238 -9.85 13.40 -18.63
N LYS A 239 -9.31 13.96 -19.70
CA LYS A 239 -9.04 15.39 -19.82
C LYS A 239 -10.25 16.09 -20.40
N LYS A 240 -10.80 17.07 -19.69
CA LYS A 240 -11.85 17.96 -20.20
C LYS A 240 -11.27 19.22 -20.88
N GLY A 241 -12.06 19.87 -21.73
CA GLY A 241 -11.64 21.08 -22.45
C GLY A 241 -11.13 22.20 -21.56
N SER A 242 -11.60 22.31 -20.31
CA SER A 242 -11.12 23.25 -19.29
C SER A 242 -9.70 22.98 -18.76
N GLY A 243 -9.05 21.90 -19.20
CA GLY A 243 -7.75 21.46 -18.66
C GLY A 243 -7.85 20.71 -17.33
N ALA A 244 -9.05 20.44 -16.83
CA ALA A 244 -9.31 19.61 -15.67
C ALA A 244 -9.20 18.12 -16.04
N TYR A 245 -8.79 17.30 -15.07
CA TYR A 245 -8.71 15.86 -15.24
C TYR A 245 -9.60 15.15 -14.23
N THR A 246 -10.28 14.09 -14.68
CA THR A 246 -11.01 13.13 -13.85
C THR A 246 -10.31 11.78 -13.97
N LEU A 247 -10.00 11.15 -12.84
CA LEU A 247 -9.38 9.83 -12.76
C LEU A 247 -10.42 8.83 -12.31
N ARG A 248 -10.35 7.62 -12.88
CA ARG A 248 -11.20 6.51 -12.48
C ARG A 248 -10.40 5.21 -12.47
N LEU A 249 -10.54 4.46 -11.38
CA LEU A 249 -10.05 3.10 -11.28
C LEU A 249 -11.00 2.20 -12.06
N MET A 250 -10.49 1.56 -13.12
CA MET A 250 -11.28 0.72 -14.00
C MET A 250 -11.21 -0.75 -13.58
N ASP A 251 -10.12 -1.13 -12.90
CA ASP A 251 -9.92 -2.47 -12.36
C ASP A 251 -9.72 -2.38 -10.85
N VAL A 252 -10.75 -2.76 -10.08
CA VAL A 252 -10.73 -2.75 -8.61
C VAL A 252 -9.89 -3.90 -8.02
N PHE A 253 -9.51 -4.89 -8.84
CA PHE A 253 -8.65 -6.02 -8.43
C PHE A 253 -7.16 -5.69 -8.50
N MET A 254 -6.81 -4.49 -8.91
CA MET A 254 -5.43 -4.03 -8.82
C MET A 254 -4.99 -3.90 -7.36
N SER A 255 -3.75 -4.28 -7.07
CA SER A 255 -3.14 -4.10 -5.75
C SER A 255 -2.86 -2.62 -5.46
N GLY A 256 -3.90 -1.86 -5.12
CA GLY A 256 -3.83 -0.44 -4.79
C GLY A 256 -4.96 0.37 -5.39
N ASP A 257 -5.13 1.58 -4.94
CA ASP A 257 -6.21 2.48 -5.27
C ASP A 257 -5.72 3.85 -5.78
N LEU A 258 -6.65 4.73 -6.14
CA LEU A 258 -6.34 6.07 -6.61
C LEU A 258 -5.69 6.96 -5.55
N THR A 259 -5.77 6.64 -4.26
CA THR A 259 -5.12 7.44 -3.21
C THR A 259 -3.60 7.45 -3.37
N ARG A 260 -3.02 6.34 -3.87
CA ARG A 260 -1.60 6.26 -4.25
C ARG A 260 -1.28 7.17 -5.44
N VAL A 261 -2.17 7.20 -6.43
CA VAL A 261 -2.01 8.04 -7.64
C VAL A 261 -2.09 9.52 -7.28
N TYR A 262 -3.06 9.94 -6.46
CA TYR A 262 -3.18 11.33 -6.03
C TYR A 262 -1.92 11.84 -5.33
N ARG A 263 -1.26 11.00 -4.58
CA ARG A 263 -0.02 11.36 -3.88
C ARG A 263 1.15 11.60 -4.83
N GLU A 264 1.32 10.72 -5.82
CA GLU A 264 2.34 10.92 -6.85
C GLU A 264 2.05 12.16 -7.68
N LEU A 265 0.79 12.41 -8.04
CA LEU A 265 0.37 13.61 -8.75
C LEU A 265 0.63 14.88 -7.92
N ASN A 266 0.24 14.90 -6.64
CA ASN A 266 0.50 16.01 -5.74
C ASN A 266 2.00 16.27 -5.52
N PHE A 267 2.81 15.21 -5.56
CA PHE A 267 4.26 15.34 -5.48
C PHE A 267 4.87 15.90 -6.77
N MET A 268 4.36 15.48 -7.92
CA MET A 268 4.91 15.83 -9.24
C MET A 268 4.39 17.18 -9.75
N ASP A 269 3.20 17.61 -9.34
CA ASP A 269 2.56 18.81 -9.86
C ASP A 269 3.08 20.10 -9.19
N PRO A 270 3.82 20.95 -9.92
CA PRO A 270 4.32 22.20 -9.36
C PRO A 270 3.20 23.17 -8.95
N SER A 271 2.02 23.07 -9.57
CA SER A 271 0.89 23.94 -9.27
C SER A 271 0.26 23.68 -7.89
N VAL A 272 0.59 22.54 -7.26
CA VAL A 272 0.03 22.11 -5.97
C VAL A 272 1.05 22.17 -4.84
N LYS A 273 2.34 22.12 -5.14
CA LYS A 273 3.42 22.01 -4.14
C LYS A 273 3.47 23.12 -3.09
N SER A 274 3.09 24.34 -3.48
CA SER A 274 3.14 25.52 -2.60
C SER A 274 1.83 25.75 -1.84
N ARG A 275 0.81 24.91 -2.02
CA ARG A 275 -0.51 25.11 -1.43
C ARG A 275 -0.60 24.49 -0.04
N THR A 276 -1.03 25.31 0.90
CA THR A 276 -1.38 24.89 2.26
C THR A 276 -2.84 24.44 2.36
N ASP A 277 -3.67 24.81 1.39
CA ASP A 277 -5.08 24.43 1.31
C ASP A 277 -5.28 22.97 0.89
N ASN A 278 -6.47 22.45 1.13
CA ASN A 278 -6.86 21.09 0.76
C ASN A 278 -7.16 20.91 -0.75
N ASN A 279 -7.03 21.98 -1.57
CA ASN A 279 -7.30 21.93 -2.99
C ASN A 279 -6.14 21.32 -3.76
N LYS A 280 -6.09 19.98 -3.76
CA LYS A 280 -5.05 19.13 -4.37
C LYS A 280 -5.71 18.07 -5.24
N TRP A 281 -4.88 17.28 -5.94
CA TRP A 281 -5.36 16.05 -6.55
C TRP A 281 -5.96 15.16 -5.47
N GLY A 282 -7.20 14.68 -5.67
CA GLY A 282 -7.88 13.89 -4.66
C GLY A 282 -9.25 13.42 -5.12
N GLY A 283 -9.89 12.63 -4.25
CA GLY A 283 -11.19 12.00 -4.45
C GLY A 283 -11.31 10.76 -3.59
N SER A 284 -12.21 9.86 -3.97
CA SER A 284 -12.32 8.53 -3.35
C SER A 284 -11.24 7.57 -3.84
N ALA A 285 -11.27 6.33 -3.39
CA ALA A 285 -10.34 5.27 -3.78
C ALA A 285 -10.49 4.89 -5.28
N ASP A 286 -11.66 5.10 -5.88
CA ASP A 286 -12.02 4.67 -7.23
C ASP A 286 -12.23 5.82 -8.22
N ILE A 287 -12.56 7.03 -7.76
CA ILE A 287 -12.77 8.20 -8.59
C ILE A 287 -12.30 9.49 -7.93
N GLY A 288 -11.71 10.37 -8.73
CA GLY A 288 -11.30 11.70 -8.27
C GLY A 288 -10.77 12.56 -9.40
N GLY A 289 -10.05 13.64 -9.08
CA GLY A 289 -9.64 14.56 -10.13
C GLY A 289 -8.54 15.53 -9.74
N SER A 290 -8.25 16.42 -10.67
CA SER A 290 -7.33 17.53 -10.51
C SER A 290 -7.88 18.58 -9.53
N PRO A 291 -7.02 19.45 -8.97
CA PRO A 291 -7.44 20.56 -8.11
C PRO A 291 -8.51 21.43 -8.79
N ARG A 292 -9.51 21.84 -8.05
CA ARG A 292 -10.61 22.69 -8.57
C ARG A 292 -10.11 24.12 -8.79
N GLY A 293 -10.49 24.71 -9.91
CA GLY A 293 -10.15 26.11 -10.24
C GLY A 293 -8.67 26.37 -10.53
N VAL A 294 -7.85 25.32 -10.70
CA VAL A 294 -6.42 25.43 -11.01
C VAL A 294 -6.07 24.50 -12.15
N VAL A 295 -5.46 25.03 -13.18
CA VAL A 295 -4.96 24.22 -14.28
C VAL A 295 -3.65 23.54 -13.86
N THR A 296 -3.61 22.22 -13.92
CA THR A 296 -2.37 21.47 -13.65
C THR A 296 -1.29 21.77 -14.68
N LYS A 297 -0.03 21.82 -14.22
CA LYS A 297 1.15 21.93 -15.09
C LYS A 297 1.69 20.58 -15.57
N LEU A 298 1.01 19.47 -15.21
CA LEU A 298 1.40 18.15 -15.66
C LEU A 298 0.91 17.90 -17.09
N THR A 299 1.81 17.38 -17.92
CA THR A 299 1.45 16.87 -19.24
C THR A 299 0.79 15.48 -19.11
N PRO A 300 -0.03 15.02 -20.09
CA PRO A 300 -0.62 13.69 -20.08
C PRO A 300 0.41 12.56 -19.84
N GLY A 301 1.59 12.66 -20.46
CA GLY A 301 2.69 11.71 -20.24
C GLY A 301 3.23 11.68 -18.80
N LYS A 302 3.27 12.83 -18.11
CA LYS A 302 3.65 12.88 -16.68
C LYS A 302 2.56 12.32 -15.79
N ILE A 303 1.30 12.45 -16.17
CA ILE A 303 0.17 11.88 -15.40
C ILE A 303 0.22 10.34 -15.44
N VAL A 304 0.36 9.72 -16.62
CA VAL A 304 0.52 8.26 -16.70
C VAL A 304 1.82 7.77 -16.06
N GLN A 305 2.86 8.60 -16.02
CA GLN A 305 4.09 8.30 -15.29
C GLN A 305 3.86 8.29 -13.77
N ALA A 306 3.04 9.19 -13.23
CA ALA A 306 2.62 9.17 -11.83
C ALA A 306 1.84 7.89 -11.51
N CYS A 307 0.92 7.48 -12.38
CA CYS A 307 0.21 6.21 -12.25
C CYS A 307 1.18 5.02 -12.22
N PHE A 308 2.15 4.99 -13.12
CA PHE A 308 3.18 3.94 -13.12
C PHE A 308 3.95 3.87 -11.79
N TYR A 309 4.37 5.00 -11.24
CA TYR A 309 5.07 5.01 -9.95
C TYR A 309 4.17 4.58 -8.79
N ALA A 310 2.88 4.91 -8.83
CA ALA A 310 1.91 4.54 -7.79
C ALA A 310 1.68 3.02 -7.68
N PHE A 311 1.71 2.31 -8.82
CA PHE A 311 1.44 0.86 -8.87
C PHE A 311 2.67 -0.02 -9.01
N ARG A 312 3.84 0.58 -9.24
CA ARG A 312 5.08 -0.19 -9.37
C ARG A 312 5.43 -0.89 -8.08
N LYS A 313 5.40 -2.22 -8.08
CA LYS A 313 5.94 -3.03 -6.98
C LYS A 313 7.47 -2.94 -6.97
N PRO A 314 8.10 -2.78 -5.80
CA PRO A 314 9.56 -2.84 -5.71
C PRO A 314 10.03 -4.26 -6.04
N THR A 315 11.04 -4.37 -6.89
CA THR A 315 11.69 -5.64 -7.22
C THR A 315 12.85 -5.90 -6.27
N LEU A 316 13.23 -7.18 -6.05
CA LEU A 316 14.42 -7.54 -5.25
C LEU A 316 15.66 -6.79 -5.73
N ALA A 317 15.88 -6.70 -7.05
CA ALA A 317 16.98 -5.92 -7.62
C ALA A 317 16.87 -4.41 -7.31
N GLY A 318 15.65 -3.88 -7.22
CA GLY A 318 15.38 -2.51 -6.79
C GLY A 318 15.76 -2.27 -5.33
N TYR A 319 15.37 -3.16 -4.45
CA TYR A 319 15.74 -3.14 -3.03
C TYR A 319 17.26 -3.26 -2.85
N SER A 320 17.90 -4.23 -3.51
CA SER A 320 19.36 -4.40 -3.44
C SER A 320 20.09 -3.14 -3.90
N ARG A 321 19.69 -2.55 -5.04
CA ARG A 321 20.29 -1.30 -5.53
C ARG A 321 20.13 -0.15 -4.55
N GLN A 322 18.97 -0.02 -3.91
CA GLN A 322 18.72 0.99 -2.88
C GLN A 322 19.59 0.76 -1.64
N PHE A 323 19.74 -0.49 -1.20
CA PHE A 323 20.62 -0.84 -0.08
C PHE A 323 22.07 -0.46 -0.37
N PHE A 324 22.62 -0.91 -1.50
CA PHE A 324 23.99 -0.57 -1.86
C PHE A 324 24.21 0.93 -2.04
N PHE A 325 23.23 1.64 -2.57
CA PHE A 325 23.31 3.10 -2.70
C PHE A 325 23.30 3.78 -1.31
N ALA A 326 22.42 3.35 -0.39
CA ALA A 326 22.39 3.87 0.98
C ALA A 326 23.70 3.54 1.72
N ALA A 327 24.19 2.30 1.59
CA ALA A 327 25.45 1.86 2.19
C ALA A 327 26.64 2.64 1.65
N ALA A 328 26.69 2.90 0.34
CA ALA A 328 27.75 3.70 -0.26
C ALA A 328 27.75 5.16 0.26
N ILE A 329 26.58 5.81 0.28
CA ILE A 329 26.49 7.19 0.78
C ILE A 329 26.84 7.27 2.27
N THR A 330 26.28 6.39 3.11
CA THR A 330 26.58 6.40 4.54
C THR A 330 28.05 6.05 4.79
N GLY A 331 28.60 5.09 4.05
CA GLY A 331 30.02 4.72 4.12
C GLY A 331 30.95 5.87 3.71
N ILE A 332 30.64 6.57 2.61
CA ILE A 332 31.42 7.74 2.18
C ILE A 332 31.42 8.83 3.26
N ILE A 333 30.26 9.11 3.87
CA ILE A 333 30.15 10.11 4.94
C ILE A 333 31.04 9.71 6.14
N VAL A 334 31.01 8.43 6.54
CA VAL A 334 31.83 7.90 7.63
C VAL A 334 33.33 8.04 7.31
N VAL A 335 33.72 7.65 6.09
CA VAL A 335 35.15 7.75 5.64
C VAL A 335 35.61 9.20 5.59
N LEU A 336 34.80 10.12 5.06
CA LEU A 336 35.12 11.54 5.03
C LEU A 336 35.27 12.14 6.42
N ALA A 337 34.36 11.79 7.35
CA ALA A 337 34.43 12.21 8.75
C ALA A 337 35.75 11.74 9.40
N GLU A 338 36.14 10.48 9.12
CA GLU A 338 37.40 9.91 9.61
C GLU A 338 38.63 10.60 9.02
N ILE A 339 38.65 10.85 7.72
CA ILE A 339 39.74 11.59 7.06
C ILE A 339 39.87 13.00 7.65
N CYS A 340 38.76 13.70 7.86
CA CYS A 340 38.77 15.02 8.50
C CYS A 340 39.29 14.96 9.93
N ARG A 341 38.88 13.96 10.72
CA ARG A 341 39.39 13.72 12.06
C ARG A 341 40.90 13.53 12.06
N LEU A 342 41.42 12.69 11.17
CA LEU A 342 42.85 12.37 11.11
C LEU A 342 43.72 13.51 10.56
N ARG A 343 43.18 14.34 9.65
CA ARG A 343 43.95 15.39 8.96
C ARG A 343 43.84 16.76 9.61
N LEU A 344 42.70 17.09 10.21
CA LEU A 344 42.43 18.41 10.76
C LEU A 344 42.68 18.49 12.27
N PHE A 345 42.96 17.35 12.92
CA PHE A 345 43.25 17.34 14.33
C PHE A 345 44.63 17.92 14.63
N SER A 346 44.69 19.11 15.23
CA SER A 346 45.87 19.67 15.87
C SER A 346 45.43 20.24 17.23
N GLU A 347 46.15 19.87 18.30
CA GLU A 347 45.82 20.29 19.68
C GLU A 347 45.75 21.82 19.81
N SER A 348 46.64 22.56 19.12
CA SER A 348 46.72 24.02 19.15
C SER A 348 45.50 24.73 18.54
N LEU A 349 44.71 24.05 17.70
CA LEU A 349 43.59 24.67 16.99
C LEU A 349 42.37 24.89 17.89
N PHE A 350 42.28 24.18 19.02
CA PHE A 350 41.12 24.17 19.92
C PHE A 350 41.38 24.77 21.30
N ASP A 351 42.60 25.24 21.56
CA ASP A 351 42.97 25.82 22.89
C ASP A 351 42.09 26.99 23.32
N TRP A 352 41.62 27.78 22.35
CA TRP A 352 40.77 28.94 22.58
C TRP A 352 39.31 28.60 22.91
N THR A 353 38.86 27.38 22.64
CA THR A 353 37.42 27.01 22.83
C THR A 353 37.07 26.68 24.28
N GLY A 354 38.05 26.43 25.12
CA GLY A 354 37.82 25.90 26.50
C GLY A 354 37.31 24.44 26.53
N LEU A 355 37.22 23.77 25.37
CA LEU A 355 36.75 22.39 25.20
C LEU A 355 37.89 21.40 24.90
N ASN A 356 39.13 21.73 25.27
CA ASN A 356 40.31 20.94 24.96
C ASN A 356 40.21 19.49 25.39
N THR A 357 39.64 19.23 26.55
CA THR A 357 39.41 17.84 27.04
C THR A 357 38.49 17.04 26.13
N LEU A 358 37.45 17.67 25.61
CA LEU A 358 36.48 17.04 24.71
C LEU A 358 37.13 16.74 23.34
N PHE A 359 37.87 17.71 22.76
CA PHE A 359 38.49 17.54 21.44
C PHE A 359 39.68 16.58 21.45
N VAL A 360 40.48 16.57 22.52
CA VAL A 360 41.70 15.77 22.61
C VAL A 360 41.44 14.33 23.07
N LYS A 361 40.46 14.11 23.94
CA LYS A 361 40.24 12.80 24.60
C LYS A 361 39.07 11.97 24.04
N THR A 362 38.34 12.50 23.07
CA THR A 362 37.16 11.85 22.53
C THR A 362 37.11 11.88 21.01
N ASP A 363 36.20 11.08 20.43
CA ASP A 363 35.91 11.10 19.00
C ASP A 363 34.93 12.21 18.62
N PHE A 364 34.83 13.29 19.41
CA PHE A 364 33.89 14.38 19.22
C PHE A 364 34.02 15.01 17.82
N ILE A 365 35.25 15.24 17.34
CA ILE A 365 35.52 15.78 16.03
C ILE A 365 34.94 14.87 14.93
N PHE A 366 35.11 13.57 15.06
CA PHE A 366 34.52 12.61 14.12
C PHE A 366 33.00 12.76 14.02
N PHE A 367 32.29 12.82 15.15
CA PHE A 367 30.84 12.96 15.17
C PHE A 367 30.36 14.33 14.67
N ILE A 368 31.12 15.39 14.89
CA ILE A 368 30.84 16.73 14.32
C ILE A 368 30.92 16.68 12.78
N PHE A 369 31.99 16.13 12.20
CA PHE A 369 32.09 15.99 10.75
C PHE A 369 31.04 15.04 10.18
N LEU A 370 30.73 13.94 10.87
CA LEU A 370 29.64 13.05 10.53
C LEU A 370 28.30 13.82 10.43
N LEU A 371 28.02 14.68 11.39
CA LEU A 371 26.84 15.54 11.41
C LEU A 371 26.86 16.55 10.24
N ILE A 372 27.96 17.28 10.05
CA ILE A 372 28.12 18.28 8.99
C ILE A 372 27.88 17.66 7.62
N PHE A 373 28.55 16.55 7.30
CA PHE A 373 28.40 15.89 5.99
C PHE A 373 26.99 15.33 5.80
N THR A 374 26.37 14.80 6.86
CA THR A 374 24.99 14.32 6.80
C THR A 374 24.01 15.46 6.51
N VAL A 375 24.14 16.60 7.21
CA VAL A 375 23.32 17.79 6.99
C VAL A 375 23.54 18.35 5.58
N PHE A 376 24.78 18.38 5.10
CA PHE A 376 25.09 18.82 3.73
C PHE A 376 24.40 17.90 2.69
N CYS A 377 24.49 16.59 2.84
CA CYS A 377 23.79 15.65 1.98
C CYS A 377 22.27 15.86 2.01
N LEU A 378 21.68 16.04 3.19
CA LEU A 378 20.24 16.30 3.33
C LEU A 378 19.83 17.62 2.68
N ALA A 379 20.67 18.65 2.77
CA ALA A 379 20.43 19.96 2.14
C ALA A 379 20.56 19.91 0.61
N ALA A 380 21.43 19.05 0.07
CA ALA A 380 21.61 18.86 -1.36
C ALA A 380 20.40 18.22 -2.05
N PHE A 381 19.53 17.53 -1.32
CA PHE A 381 18.31 16.97 -1.89
C PHE A 381 17.24 18.05 -2.15
N PRO A 382 16.45 17.93 -3.25
CA PRO A 382 15.48 18.94 -3.63
C PRO A 382 14.47 19.26 -2.52
N ARG A 383 14.19 20.54 -2.30
CA ARG A 383 13.16 21.03 -1.37
C ARG A 383 11.83 20.30 -1.58
N GLY A 384 11.15 19.92 -0.50
CA GLY A 384 9.89 19.17 -0.52
C GLY A 384 10.06 17.66 -0.26
N ARG A 385 11.27 17.14 -0.14
CA ARG A 385 11.55 15.75 0.26
C ARG A 385 11.87 15.57 1.74
N PHE A 386 11.94 16.64 2.53
CA PHE A 386 12.32 16.57 3.95
C PHE A 386 11.46 15.59 4.77
N ARG A 387 10.15 15.50 4.48
CA ARG A 387 9.27 14.53 5.13
C ARG A 387 9.71 13.08 4.90
N ARG A 388 10.24 12.76 3.72
CA ARG A 388 10.81 11.43 3.41
C ARG A 388 11.97 11.08 4.33
N TYR A 389 12.75 12.08 4.71
CA TYR A 389 13.90 11.93 5.62
C TYR A 389 13.50 12.10 7.10
N GLY A 390 12.21 12.15 7.41
CA GLY A 390 11.70 12.28 8.77
C GLY A 390 11.93 13.67 9.39
N ILE A 391 12.28 14.66 8.59
CA ILE A 391 12.41 16.05 9.03
C ILE A 391 11.03 16.69 9.00
N SER A 392 10.22 16.37 10.01
CA SER A 392 8.84 16.82 10.20
C SER A 392 8.46 16.75 11.67
N PHE A 393 7.40 17.46 12.04
CA PHE A 393 6.83 17.28 13.38
C PHE A 393 6.27 15.85 13.55
N PRO A 394 6.39 15.26 14.76
CA PRO A 394 5.88 13.93 15.03
C PRO A 394 4.37 13.83 14.79
N ALA A 395 3.95 12.77 14.12
CA ALA A 395 2.55 12.43 13.90
C ALA A 395 2.30 10.98 14.37
N GLY A 396 1.02 10.60 14.49
CA GLY A 396 0.65 9.24 14.91
C GLY A 396 0.70 9.02 16.42
N ARG A 397 0.26 7.82 16.84
CA ARG A 397 0.18 7.40 18.25
C ARG A 397 0.87 6.05 18.45
N GLY A 398 1.24 5.72 19.71
CA GLY A 398 1.76 4.40 20.06
C GLY A 398 3.25 4.17 19.77
N TRP A 399 4.00 5.16 19.27
CA TRP A 399 5.45 5.01 19.01
C TRP A 399 6.30 4.97 20.30
N TRP A 400 5.77 5.44 21.42
CA TRP A 400 6.45 5.44 22.73
C TRP A 400 6.56 4.04 23.35
N THR A 401 5.78 3.04 22.90
CA THR A 401 5.75 1.68 23.47
C THR A 401 7.06 0.91 23.34
N VAL A 402 7.95 1.33 22.45
CA VAL A 402 9.26 0.68 22.23
C VAL A 402 10.40 1.29 23.04
N LEU A 403 10.16 2.35 23.83
CA LEU A 403 11.19 2.96 24.66
C LEU A 403 11.88 1.95 25.61
N PRO A 404 11.16 1.05 26.30
CA PRO A 404 11.82 0.04 27.13
C PRO A 404 12.76 -0.88 26.34
N VAL A 405 12.40 -1.23 25.11
CA VAL A 405 13.24 -2.06 24.24
C VAL A 405 14.53 -1.32 23.88
N MET A 406 14.44 -0.02 23.59
CA MET A 406 15.63 0.80 23.30
C MET A 406 16.55 0.93 24.52
N ILE A 407 15.99 1.11 25.71
CA ILE A 407 16.77 1.19 26.97
C ILE A 407 17.48 -0.16 27.22
N LEU A 408 16.77 -1.29 27.11
CA LEU A 408 17.35 -2.62 27.28
C LEU A 408 18.44 -2.93 26.24
N ALA A 409 18.22 -2.57 24.97
CA ALA A 409 19.21 -2.76 23.94
C ALA A 409 20.44 -1.88 24.15
N ALA A 410 20.26 -0.64 24.58
CA ALA A 410 21.35 0.27 24.93
C ALA A 410 22.19 -0.29 26.09
N TYR A 411 21.54 -0.78 27.13
CA TYR A 411 22.20 -1.39 28.28
C TYR A 411 22.94 -2.68 27.89
N ALA A 412 22.28 -3.60 27.18
CA ALA A 412 22.88 -4.88 26.78
C ALA A 412 24.07 -4.71 25.83
N GLY A 413 24.06 -3.67 24.99
CA GLY A 413 25.15 -3.37 24.06
C GLY A 413 26.29 -2.57 24.67
N GLY A 414 26.12 -2.08 25.91
CA GLY A 414 27.00 -1.03 26.41
C GLY A 414 27.08 0.07 25.37
N VAL A 415 25.92 0.64 24.96
CA VAL A 415 25.86 1.63 23.88
C VAL A 415 27.05 2.55 24.03
N TYR A 416 27.89 2.56 23.01
CA TYR A 416 29.18 3.19 22.89
C TYR A 416 29.34 4.40 23.81
N ILE A 417 29.59 4.11 25.08
CA ILE A 417 30.04 5.05 26.06
C ILE A 417 31.49 4.63 26.24
N PRO A 418 32.44 5.42 25.77
CA PRO A 418 33.83 5.13 26.04
C PRO A 418 34.01 5.13 27.54
N ASP A 419 34.03 3.95 28.15
CA ASP A 419 34.17 3.72 29.59
C ASP A 419 35.33 4.48 30.25
N ARG A 420 36.29 4.88 29.42
CA ARG A 420 37.53 5.54 29.87
C ARG A 420 37.54 7.07 29.69
N THR A 421 36.65 7.62 28.89
CA THR A 421 36.69 9.08 28.57
C THR A 421 35.70 9.90 29.40
N THR A 422 34.58 9.31 29.81
CA THR A 422 33.55 10.05 30.58
C THR A 422 34.02 10.50 31.95
N GLY A 423 34.90 9.75 32.64
CA GLY A 423 35.45 10.13 33.93
C GLY A 423 36.40 11.34 33.91
N PHE A 424 36.82 11.80 32.74
CA PHE A 424 37.74 12.94 32.57
C PHE A 424 37.05 14.16 31.97
N LEU A 425 35.78 14.03 31.51
CA LEU A 425 35.04 15.15 30.95
C LEU A 425 34.32 15.95 32.04
N LYS A 426 34.27 17.25 31.84
CA LYS A 426 33.38 18.11 32.63
C LYS A 426 31.92 17.79 32.33
N LEU A 427 31.00 18.05 33.26
CA LEU A 427 29.58 17.73 33.09
C LEU A 427 29.00 18.30 31.78
N TYR A 428 29.32 19.54 31.42
CA TYR A 428 28.82 20.17 30.22
C TYR A 428 29.40 19.54 28.93
N GLU A 429 30.66 19.07 28.95
CA GLU A 429 31.29 18.36 27.86
C GLU A 429 30.62 16.98 27.65
N THR A 430 30.29 16.28 28.71
CA THR A 430 29.53 15.04 28.68
C THR A 430 28.14 15.25 28.05
N VAL A 431 27.43 16.31 28.46
CA VAL A 431 26.12 16.64 27.89
C VAL A 431 26.25 16.95 26.41
N ILE A 432 27.19 17.77 26.01
CA ILE A 432 27.37 18.14 24.57
C ILE A 432 27.74 16.91 23.73
N TYR A 433 28.68 16.10 24.19
CA TYR A 433 29.18 14.96 23.42
C TYR A 433 28.21 13.76 23.44
N VAL A 434 27.90 13.24 24.63
CA VAL A 434 27.22 11.95 24.78
C VAL A 434 25.70 12.09 24.59
N PHE A 435 25.10 13.17 25.08
CA PHE A 435 23.63 13.30 25.03
C PHE A 435 23.11 14.08 23.81
N ILE A 436 23.95 14.89 23.17
CA ILE A 436 23.52 15.70 22.02
C ILE A 436 24.20 15.21 20.75
N THR A 437 25.53 15.25 20.66
CA THR A 437 26.25 15.08 19.38
C THR A 437 26.15 13.65 18.84
N ILE A 438 26.40 12.64 19.66
CA ILE A 438 26.32 11.22 19.23
C ILE A 438 24.92 10.85 18.78
N PRO A 439 23.84 11.07 19.58
CA PRO A 439 22.49 10.75 19.16
C PRO A 439 22.08 11.53 17.90
N LEU A 440 22.37 12.83 17.83
CA LEU A 440 21.99 13.68 16.69
C LEU A 440 22.67 13.24 15.41
N ALA A 441 23.98 13.00 15.42
CA ALA A 441 24.72 12.54 14.26
C ALA A 441 24.25 11.16 13.78
N SER A 442 24.05 10.23 14.72
CA SER A 442 23.61 8.88 14.41
C SER A 442 22.18 8.84 13.88
N GLU A 443 21.23 9.53 14.53
CA GLU A 443 19.84 9.50 14.09
C GLU A 443 19.64 10.24 12.76
N LEU A 444 20.32 11.35 12.52
CA LEU A 444 20.27 12.04 11.23
C LEU A 444 20.87 11.19 10.10
N LEU A 445 22.00 10.51 10.35
CA LEU A 445 22.62 9.66 9.34
C LEU A 445 21.78 8.43 9.02
N PHE A 446 21.38 7.64 10.04
CA PHE A 446 20.75 6.35 9.82
C PHE A 446 19.23 6.42 9.70
N ARG A 447 18.52 7.20 10.53
CA ARG A 447 17.04 7.34 10.50
C ARG A 447 16.58 8.50 9.63
N GLY A 448 17.42 9.52 9.47
CA GLY A 448 17.20 10.58 8.50
C GLY A 448 17.60 10.13 7.08
N LEU A 449 18.88 10.21 6.77
CA LEU A 449 19.39 10.02 5.42
C LEU A 449 19.29 8.57 4.94
N GLY A 450 19.87 7.62 5.67
CA GLY A 450 19.91 6.21 5.28
C GLY A 450 18.51 5.62 5.11
N HIS A 451 17.67 5.70 6.14
CA HIS A 451 16.29 5.22 6.09
C HIS A 451 15.47 5.95 5.00
N GLY A 452 15.66 7.27 4.84
CA GLY A 452 15.00 8.04 3.80
C GLY A 452 15.36 7.59 2.37
N ILE A 453 16.61 7.18 2.12
CA ILE A 453 17.03 6.57 0.85
C ILE A 453 16.39 5.20 0.65
N LEU A 454 16.38 4.37 1.71
CA LEU A 454 15.86 3.00 1.70
C LEU A 454 14.33 2.94 1.57
N THR A 455 13.61 3.97 2.02
CA THR A 455 12.14 4.00 1.94
C THR A 455 11.70 4.13 0.48
N HIS A 456 11.00 3.12 -0.03
CA HIS A 456 10.38 3.19 -1.35
C HIS A 456 9.23 4.21 -1.34
N ARG A 457 8.97 4.85 -2.50
CA ARG A 457 7.90 5.86 -2.60
C ARG A 457 6.52 5.31 -2.24
N SER A 458 6.26 4.05 -2.56
CA SER A 458 5.00 3.38 -2.22
C SER A 458 4.87 3.02 -0.74
N GLU A 459 6.00 2.86 -0.02
CA GLU A 459 6.04 2.45 1.40
C GLU A 459 5.87 3.61 2.39
N ILE A 460 6.15 4.86 1.97
CA ILE A 460 5.96 6.04 2.84
C ILE A 460 4.53 6.14 3.42
N GLN A 461 3.62 5.37 2.91
CA GLN A 461 2.19 5.50 3.08
C GLN A 461 1.51 4.36 3.83
N THR A 462 2.21 3.25 3.95
CA THR A 462 1.72 2.06 4.64
C THR A 462 2.27 1.95 6.06
N ALA A 463 2.89 3.01 6.58
CA ALA A 463 3.50 3.06 7.91
C ALA A 463 2.52 2.72 9.05
N GLU A 464 1.21 2.87 8.83
CA GLU A 464 0.20 2.45 9.81
C GLU A 464 -0.04 0.94 9.86
N SER A 465 0.26 0.22 8.78
CA SER A 465 -0.02 -1.21 8.63
C SER A 465 1.18 -2.13 8.81
N HIS A 466 2.41 -1.59 8.78
CA HIS A 466 3.61 -2.41 8.93
C HIS A 466 4.05 -2.52 10.38
N TRP A 467 4.35 -3.74 10.75
CA TRP A 467 4.99 -4.11 11.98
C TRP A 467 6.48 -3.69 11.97
N PHE A 468 7.26 -4.11 12.99
CA PHE A 468 8.69 -3.79 13.17
C PHE A 468 9.59 -4.03 11.94
N PHE A 469 9.16 -4.77 10.93
CA PHE A 469 10.00 -5.35 9.89
C PHE A 469 9.74 -4.78 8.48
N SER A 470 9.60 -3.46 8.36
CA SER A 470 9.70 -2.87 7.02
C SER A 470 11.11 -3.07 6.44
N TYR A 471 11.21 -3.21 5.13
CA TYR A 471 12.52 -3.31 4.45
C TYR A 471 13.45 -2.14 4.84
N ALA A 472 12.92 -0.91 4.81
CA ALA A 472 13.71 0.28 5.11
C ALA A 472 14.21 0.27 6.55
N ASN A 473 13.39 -0.18 7.51
CA ASN A 473 13.77 -0.28 8.92
C ASN A 473 14.86 -1.33 9.13
N VAL A 474 14.66 -2.55 8.60
CA VAL A 474 15.66 -3.64 8.73
C VAL A 474 16.99 -3.24 8.09
N ALA A 475 16.96 -2.70 6.86
CA ALA A 475 18.15 -2.29 6.15
C ALA A 475 18.90 -1.14 6.86
N ALA A 476 18.17 -0.15 7.39
CA ALA A 476 18.78 0.95 8.17
C ALA A 476 19.38 0.43 9.49
N ALA A 477 18.73 -0.55 10.15
CA ALA A 477 19.27 -1.20 11.35
C ALA A 477 20.55 -1.98 11.06
N VAL A 478 20.62 -2.66 9.92
CA VAL A 478 21.86 -3.33 9.45
C VAL A 478 22.99 -2.33 9.23
N LEU A 479 22.71 -1.20 8.56
CA LEU A 479 23.72 -0.15 8.36
C LEU A 479 24.20 0.46 9.69
N TYR A 480 23.30 0.66 10.64
CA TYR A 480 23.66 1.14 11.97
C TYR A 480 24.51 0.11 12.74
N ALA A 481 24.13 -1.17 12.71
CA ALA A 481 24.92 -2.23 13.32
C ALA A 481 26.32 -2.36 12.70
N ALA A 482 26.41 -2.22 11.36
CA ALA A 482 27.70 -2.18 10.66
C ALA A 482 28.56 -0.98 11.07
N PHE A 483 27.94 0.18 11.29
CA PHE A 483 28.63 1.37 11.80
C PHE A 483 29.16 1.14 13.23
N ILE A 484 28.37 0.54 14.12
CA ILE A 484 28.82 0.18 15.48
C ILE A 484 29.93 -0.88 15.42
N ALA A 485 29.84 -1.84 14.50
CA ALA A 485 30.93 -2.78 14.26
C ALA A 485 32.21 -2.03 13.83
N TYR A 486 32.12 -1.10 12.86
CA TYR A 486 33.25 -0.27 12.46
C TYR A 486 33.85 0.48 13.65
N LEU A 487 33.06 1.13 14.49
CA LEU A 487 33.57 1.84 15.68
C LEU A 487 34.28 0.91 16.67
N ASN A 488 33.81 -0.32 16.84
CA ASN A 488 34.42 -1.30 17.76
C ASN A 488 35.68 -1.98 17.17
N PHE A 489 35.76 -2.12 15.83
CA PHE A 489 36.88 -2.78 15.16
C PHE A 489 37.87 -1.79 14.53
N SER A 490 37.61 -0.47 14.59
CA SER A 490 38.53 0.52 14.05
C SER A 490 39.78 0.68 14.94
N PRO A 491 40.90 1.16 14.38
CA PRO A 491 42.10 1.46 15.17
C PRO A 491 41.86 2.47 16.31
N MET A 492 40.77 3.23 16.27
CA MET A 492 40.35 4.14 17.33
C MET A 492 39.99 3.40 18.63
N ALA A 493 39.41 2.21 18.53
CA ALA A 493 39.00 1.39 19.68
C ALA A 493 40.17 0.57 20.25
N PHE A 494 41.28 0.41 19.50
CA PHE A 494 42.36 -0.53 19.78
C PHE A 494 43.44 -0.04 20.77
N GLN A 495 43.16 0.93 21.62
CA GLN A 495 44.11 1.25 22.70
C GLN A 495 44.08 0.28 23.88
N GLY A 496 43.54 -0.92 23.72
CA GLY A 496 43.51 -1.96 24.75
C GLY A 496 42.95 -3.27 24.23
N HIS A 497 43.16 -4.37 24.92
CA HIS A 497 42.87 -5.75 24.53
C HIS A 497 41.51 -5.93 23.82
N PHE A 498 41.56 -6.29 22.53
CA PHE A 498 40.40 -6.64 21.72
C PHE A 498 39.65 -7.84 22.30
N GLN A 499 38.40 -7.66 22.67
CA GLN A 499 37.54 -8.74 23.12
C GLN A 499 36.42 -8.98 22.10
N ILE A 500 36.45 -10.10 21.42
CA ILE A 500 35.48 -10.45 20.36
C ILE A 500 34.05 -10.52 20.91
N LEU A 501 33.82 -11.10 22.06
CA LEU A 501 32.49 -11.31 22.60
C LEU A 501 31.75 -10.03 22.97
N PRO A 502 32.34 -9.02 23.63
CA PRO A 502 31.72 -7.73 23.83
C PRO A 502 31.42 -7.00 22.51
N ALA A 503 32.30 -7.04 21.53
CA ALA A 503 32.08 -6.41 20.22
C ALA A 503 30.89 -7.04 19.47
N VAL A 504 30.78 -8.36 19.48
CA VAL A 504 29.65 -9.08 18.88
C VAL A 504 28.34 -8.73 19.60
N LYS A 505 28.34 -8.70 20.94
CA LYS A 505 27.15 -8.26 21.72
C LYS A 505 26.72 -6.83 21.35
N ALA A 506 27.68 -5.91 21.24
CA ALA A 506 27.40 -4.53 20.85
C ALA A 506 26.74 -4.41 19.47
N VAL A 507 27.20 -5.21 18.50
CA VAL A 507 26.62 -5.22 17.14
C VAL A 507 25.18 -5.75 17.14
N PHE A 508 24.90 -6.84 17.86
CA PHE A 508 23.52 -7.35 17.97
C PHE A 508 22.60 -6.39 18.71
N ALA A 509 23.07 -5.79 19.80
CA ALA A 509 22.32 -4.77 20.52
C ALA A 509 22.07 -3.51 19.67
N ALA A 510 23.06 -3.08 18.89
CA ALA A 510 22.91 -1.99 17.95
C ALA A 510 21.88 -2.30 16.85
N PHE A 511 21.83 -3.54 16.38
CA PHE A 511 20.80 -3.97 15.44
C PHE A 511 19.40 -3.87 16.06
N ALA A 512 19.21 -4.43 17.26
CA ALA A 512 17.93 -4.37 17.99
C ALA A 512 17.51 -2.93 18.30
N PHE A 513 18.45 -2.11 18.76
CA PHE A 513 18.25 -0.66 18.98
C PHE A 513 17.86 0.03 17.66
N GLY A 514 18.54 -0.31 16.59
CA GLY A 514 18.30 0.19 15.25
C GLY A 514 16.89 -0.08 14.75
N LEU A 515 16.40 -1.31 14.95
CA LEU A 515 15.03 -1.70 14.60
C LEU A 515 13.99 -0.90 15.41
N ALA A 516 14.20 -0.77 16.71
CA ALA A 516 13.30 -0.02 17.58
C ALA A 516 13.25 1.48 17.22
N ALA A 517 14.41 2.11 17.01
CA ALA A 517 14.49 3.52 16.60
C ALA A 517 13.86 3.76 15.21
N GLY A 518 14.08 2.84 14.27
CA GLY A 518 13.45 2.89 12.96
C GLY A 518 11.93 2.73 13.02
N PHE A 519 11.41 1.85 13.88
CA PHE A 519 9.97 1.73 14.15
C PHE A 519 9.39 3.04 14.69
N VAL A 520 10.04 3.67 15.66
CA VAL A 520 9.63 4.99 16.20
C VAL A 520 9.55 6.02 15.09
N ARG A 521 10.58 6.06 14.23
CA ARG A 521 10.65 6.99 13.09
C ARG A 521 9.52 6.72 12.08
N GLU A 522 9.21 5.47 11.76
CA GLU A 522 8.12 5.13 10.83
C GLU A 522 6.75 5.48 11.40
N ARG A 523 6.49 5.16 12.64
CA ARG A 523 5.21 5.45 13.30
C ARG A 523 4.98 6.93 13.55
N SER A 524 6.01 7.67 13.94
CA SER A 524 5.93 9.12 14.18
C SER A 524 6.08 9.96 12.91
N GLN A 525 6.52 9.37 11.80
CA GLN A 525 6.92 10.07 10.57
C GLN A 525 8.01 11.16 10.81
N SER A 526 8.74 11.05 11.93
CA SER A 526 9.71 12.04 12.39
C SER A 526 10.92 11.36 13.04
N ILE A 527 12.10 11.96 12.88
CA ILE A 527 13.32 11.54 13.60
C ILE A 527 13.36 12.07 15.03
N MET A 528 12.58 13.10 15.35
CA MET A 528 12.61 13.76 16.67
C MET A 528 12.34 12.80 17.85
N PRO A 529 11.30 11.94 17.81
CA PRO A 529 11.08 10.98 18.88
C PRO A 529 12.18 9.92 18.98
N ALA A 530 12.75 9.47 17.85
CA ALA A 530 13.86 8.53 17.87
C ALA A 530 15.11 9.15 18.49
N LEU A 531 15.40 10.42 18.17
CA LEU A 531 16.49 11.18 18.79
C LEU A 531 16.30 11.32 20.30
N LEU A 532 15.09 11.72 20.74
CA LEU A 532 14.77 11.83 22.16
C LEU A 532 14.96 10.51 22.91
N PHE A 533 14.45 9.42 22.32
CA PHE A 533 14.57 8.08 22.90
C PHE A 533 16.01 7.57 22.93
N HIS A 534 16.81 7.90 21.92
CA HIS A 534 18.24 7.59 21.91
C HIS A 534 18.94 8.28 23.09
N THR A 535 18.69 9.58 23.30
CA THR A 535 19.25 10.33 24.42
C THR A 535 18.81 9.75 25.77
N ILE A 536 17.52 9.39 25.93
CA ILE A 536 16.99 8.78 27.17
C ILE A 536 17.64 7.41 27.41
N ALA A 537 17.80 6.58 26.38
CA ALA A 537 18.41 5.26 26.49
C ALA A 537 19.87 5.34 26.92
N VAL A 538 20.64 6.26 26.34
CA VAL A 538 22.05 6.52 26.73
C VAL A 538 22.12 7.02 28.18
N PHE A 539 21.28 7.99 28.56
CA PHE A 539 21.23 8.50 29.94
C PHE A 539 20.91 7.38 30.95
N SER A 540 19.86 6.58 30.67
CA SER A 540 19.46 5.46 31.53
C SER A 540 20.58 4.45 31.71
N THR A 541 21.34 4.18 30.64
CA THR A 541 22.49 3.26 30.67
C THR A 541 23.61 3.78 31.56
N ILE A 542 23.95 5.07 31.43
CA ILE A 542 24.98 5.70 32.28
C ILE A 542 24.58 5.65 33.76
N VAL A 543 23.34 6.02 34.08
CA VAL A 543 22.82 5.99 35.44
C VAL A 543 22.88 4.54 36.00
N ALA A 544 22.46 3.55 35.23
CA ALA A 544 22.51 2.17 35.67
C ALA A 544 23.96 1.67 35.94
N LEU A 545 24.91 2.02 35.06
CA LEU A 545 26.31 1.66 35.24
C LEU A 545 26.92 2.33 36.49
N HIS A 546 26.59 3.61 36.74
CA HIS A 546 27.07 4.31 37.97
C HIS A 546 26.42 3.77 39.24
N ALA A 547 25.19 3.27 39.17
CA ALA A 547 24.52 2.69 40.36
C ALA A 547 25.05 1.27 40.71
N MET A 548 25.72 0.61 39.76
CA MET A 548 26.32 -0.73 39.94
C MET A 548 27.82 -0.69 40.30
N ALA A 549 28.48 0.44 40.04
CA ALA A 549 29.88 0.67 40.39
C ALA A 549 30.04 1.18 41.84
#